data_39a347c56f81ee130cdd59e91ec07744
#
_entry.id   39a347c56f81ee130cdd59e91ec07744
#
_cell.length_a   1.000
_cell.length_b   1.000
_cell.length_c   1.000
_cell.angle_alpha   90.00
_cell.angle_beta   90.00
_cell.angle_gamma   90.00
#
_symmetry.space_group_name_H-M   'P 1'
#
loop_
_entity.id
_entity.type
_entity.pdbx_description
1 polymer ?
#
loop_
_entity_poly.entity_id
_entity_poly.type
_entity_poly.pdbx_seq_one_letter_code
_entity_poly.pdbx_strand_id
1 'polypeptide(L)'
;MQHRIIVLGAGYTGAIVAGRLARRLHREDVAITLVNAEPDFVERVRMHQLAVGQELRPRPFSEMFAGTGVELRLGKVTGVDVDRGTVTVLDAGGAEELEYDTLVYALGSGWDDQGVPGTAEHAHEIAGRAGALRLRESLARLDAGQPVVVVGGGLTGLEAATEIAEARPDLDVALAARGGLGDWLSPKGVRHLRKVFGKLGITVHEQAAVTAVEADRVTTADGTSIPAAVTVWTTGFAVHPIAKATTLEVTDTGQIVVDGTMRSVSHPDVYAVGDAARVTGPGDKPLRMSCASGVPTAWQAADAIAARLTGGKLPDVPLRYFNQCISLGRREGLIQYVTADDRAVRAALTGRLAAVYKELVCKGAAWGVANPLIGMPTRRRRVLREPAPAGARSAVG
;
A
#
# COMPACT_ATOMS: atom_id res chain seq x y z
N MET A 1 17.01 25.86 15.68
CA MET A 1 16.16 25.45 14.56
C MET A 1 15.60 24.07 14.86
N GLN A 2 14.36 23.79 14.48
CA GLN A 2 13.80 22.43 14.54
C GLN A 2 14.30 21.61 13.34
N HIS A 3 14.52 20.31 13.55
CA HIS A 3 14.82 19.37 12.45
C HIS A 3 13.53 19.07 11.67
N ARG A 4 13.51 19.37 10.38
CA ARG A 4 12.33 19.25 9.51
C ARG A 4 12.23 17.85 8.95
N ILE A 5 11.15 17.15 9.27
CA ILE A 5 10.86 15.81 8.74
C ILE A 5 9.64 15.92 7.84
N ILE A 6 9.78 15.59 6.55
CA ILE A 6 8.66 15.50 5.63
C ILE A 6 8.34 14.04 5.35
N VAL A 7 7.07 13.68 5.48
CA VAL A 7 6.54 12.35 5.14
C VAL A 7 5.61 12.49 3.94
N LEU A 8 5.95 11.85 2.82
CA LEU A 8 5.17 11.91 1.58
C LEU A 8 4.21 10.73 1.49
N GLY A 9 2.92 11.02 1.46
CA GLY A 9 1.85 10.02 1.41
C GLY A 9 1.40 9.55 2.80
N ALA A 10 0.10 9.62 3.04
CA ALA A 10 -0.54 9.24 4.30
C ALA A 10 -1.31 7.91 4.21
N GLY A 11 -0.83 6.96 3.40
CA GLY A 11 -1.29 5.58 3.43
C GLY A 11 -0.91 4.89 4.74
N TYR A 12 -1.08 3.56 4.81
CA TYR A 12 -0.75 2.77 6.01
C TYR A 12 0.65 3.07 6.53
N THR A 13 1.65 3.17 5.64
CA THR A 13 3.05 3.31 6.04
C THR A 13 3.41 4.73 6.46
N GLY A 14 3.10 5.74 5.66
CA GLY A 14 3.45 7.12 5.96
C GLY A 14 2.75 7.66 7.19
N ALA A 15 1.45 7.38 7.35
CA ALA A 15 0.71 7.79 8.54
C ALA A 15 1.27 7.15 9.83
N ILE A 16 1.68 5.87 9.77
CA ILE A 16 2.35 5.20 10.90
C ILE A 16 3.69 5.86 11.21
N VAL A 17 4.52 6.17 10.19
CA VAL A 17 5.83 6.82 10.41
C VAL A 17 5.63 8.19 11.06
N ALA A 18 4.77 9.04 10.51
CA ALA A 18 4.51 10.37 11.04
C ALA A 18 4.04 10.33 12.50
N GLY A 19 3.01 9.52 12.79
CA GLY A 19 2.47 9.37 14.13
C GLY A 19 3.47 8.77 15.12
N ARG A 20 4.30 7.79 14.70
CA ARG A 20 5.31 7.15 15.55
C ARG A 20 6.46 8.10 15.87
N LEU A 21 6.94 8.89 14.90
CA LEU A 21 7.96 9.92 15.11
C LEU A 21 7.48 11.00 16.07
N ALA A 22 6.25 11.52 15.88
CA ALA A 22 5.64 12.55 16.75
C ALA A 22 5.53 12.13 18.21
N ARG A 23 5.45 10.83 18.48
CA ARG A 23 5.39 10.29 19.83
C ARG A 23 6.76 9.89 20.40
N ARG A 24 7.79 9.76 19.59
CA ARG A 24 9.16 9.40 19.99
C ARG A 24 10.09 10.59 20.13
N LEU A 25 9.87 11.65 19.36
CA LEU A 25 10.71 12.85 19.32
C LEU A 25 10.04 14.01 20.07
N HIS A 26 10.87 14.86 20.66
CA HIS A 26 10.37 16.02 21.38
C HIS A 26 9.95 17.10 20.36
N ARG A 27 8.70 17.58 20.49
CA ARG A 27 8.08 18.50 19.53
C ARG A 27 8.77 19.86 19.37
N GLU A 28 9.57 20.28 20.34
CA GLU A 28 10.38 21.51 20.22
C GLU A 28 11.61 21.30 19.36
N ASP A 29 12.06 20.06 19.19
CA ASP A 29 13.27 19.73 18.45
C ASP A 29 12.97 19.36 16.99
N VAL A 30 11.74 18.97 16.66
CA VAL A 30 11.34 18.51 15.32
C VAL A 30 10.05 19.16 14.83
N ALA A 31 10.00 19.47 13.54
CA ALA A 31 8.79 19.79 12.81
C ALA A 31 8.48 18.62 11.88
N ILE A 32 7.28 18.01 12.00
CA ILE A 32 6.86 16.87 11.19
C ILE A 32 5.70 17.28 10.31
N THR A 33 5.91 17.29 8.99
CA THR A 33 4.88 17.59 7.98
C THR A 33 4.50 16.31 7.25
N LEU A 34 3.21 15.97 7.27
CA LEU A 34 2.64 14.85 6.52
C LEU A 34 1.92 15.38 5.28
N VAL A 35 2.46 15.10 4.10
CA VAL A 35 1.92 15.56 2.81
C VAL A 35 1.03 14.47 2.23
N ASN A 36 -0.22 14.79 1.91
CA ASN A 36 -1.14 13.87 1.25
C ASN A 36 -2.14 14.61 0.34
N ALA A 37 -2.55 13.97 -0.75
CA ALA A 37 -3.51 14.55 -1.68
C ALA A 37 -4.96 14.54 -1.14
N GLU A 38 -5.29 13.55 -0.31
CA GLU A 38 -6.64 13.35 0.25
C GLU A 38 -6.67 13.73 1.73
N PRO A 39 -7.79 14.30 2.24
CA PRO A 39 -7.91 14.67 3.65
C PRO A 39 -8.16 13.50 4.58
N ASP A 40 -8.58 12.34 4.02
CA ASP A 40 -8.98 11.17 4.77
C ASP A 40 -8.05 9.98 4.51
N PHE A 41 -7.88 9.15 5.53
CA PHE A 41 -7.21 7.86 5.38
C PHE A 41 -8.06 6.88 4.57
N VAL A 42 -7.50 6.35 3.49
CA VAL A 42 -8.14 5.38 2.60
C VAL A 42 -7.75 3.96 2.99
N GLU A 43 -8.73 3.15 3.43
CA GLU A 43 -8.52 1.73 3.73
C GLU A 43 -8.39 0.91 2.43
N ARG A 44 -7.24 1.03 1.72
CA ARG A 44 -7.00 0.38 0.41
C ARG A 44 -7.33 -1.12 0.39
N VAL A 45 -7.13 -1.80 1.51
CA VAL A 45 -7.46 -3.24 1.64
C VAL A 45 -8.96 -3.55 1.58
N ARG A 46 -9.82 -2.52 1.50
CA ARG A 46 -11.28 -2.63 1.44
C ARG A 46 -11.90 -2.02 0.17
N MET A 47 -11.09 -1.66 -0.81
CA MET A 47 -11.60 -1.00 -2.01
C MET A 47 -12.56 -1.91 -2.81
N HIS A 48 -12.34 -3.23 -2.81
CA HIS A 48 -13.27 -4.20 -3.38
C HIS A 48 -14.66 -4.17 -2.68
N GLN A 49 -14.71 -3.87 -1.38
CA GLN A 49 -15.96 -3.73 -0.62
C GLN A 49 -16.66 -2.40 -0.96
N LEU A 50 -15.90 -1.31 -1.08
CA LEU A 50 -16.44 -0.01 -1.49
C LEU A 50 -17.03 -0.08 -2.91
N ALA A 51 -16.35 -0.80 -3.81
CA ALA A 51 -16.78 -0.97 -5.20
C ALA A 51 -18.14 -1.68 -5.36
N VAL A 52 -18.54 -2.49 -4.39
CA VAL A 52 -19.86 -3.16 -4.42
C VAL A 52 -20.91 -2.49 -3.51
N GLY A 53 -20.64 -1.26 -3.07
CA GLY A 53 -21.60 -0.44 -2.34
C GLY A 53 -21.54 -0.52 -0.82
N GLN A 54 -20.50 -1.16 -0.24
CA GLN A 54 -20.34 -1.12 1.21
C GLN A 54 -19.82 0.24 1.66
N GLU A 55 -20.42 0.79 2.70
CA GLU A 55 -19.98 2.06 3.29
C GLU A 55 -18.77 1.81 4.20
N LEU A 56 -17.71 2.59 3.98
CA LEU A 56 -16.54 2.61 4.83
C LEU A 56 -16.57 3.85 5.74
N ARG A 57 -16.25 3.66 7.02
CA ARG A 57 -16.21 4.77 7.98
C ARG A 57 -15.16 5.79 7.56
N PRO A 58 -15.50 7.09 7.44
CA PRO A 58 -14.52 8.15 7.23
C PRO A 58 -13.48 8.18 8.36
N ARG A 59 -12.23 8.51 8.01
CA ARG A 59 -11.12 8.62 8.95
C ARG A 59 -10.30 9.86 8.62
N PRO A 60 -10.78 11.06 9.01
CA PRO A 60 -10.07 12.31 8.73
C PRO A 60 -8.70 12.34 9.40
N PHE A 61 -7.66 12.73 8.66
CA PHE A 61 -6.33 12.89 9.24
C PHE A 61 -6.29 13.98 10.31
N SER A 62 -7.13 15.00 10.20
CA SER A 62 -7.28 16.02 11.23
C SER A 62 -7.67 15.46 12.60
N GLU A 63 -8.53 14.44 12.65
CA GLU A 63 -8.88 13.72 13.88
C GLU A 63 -7.76 12.77 14.32
N MET A 64 -7.18 12.00 13.37
CA MET A 64 -6.15 11.00 13.65
C MET A 64 -4.88 11.61 14.22
N PHE A 65 -4.51 12.81 13.76
CA PHE A 65 -3.29 13.52 14.21
C PHE A 65 -3.56 14.65 15.19
N ALA A 66 -4.81 14.84 15.66
CA ALA A 66 -5.15 15.84 16.65
C ALA A 66 -4.24 15.76 17.89
N GLY A 67 -3.66 16.89 18.30
CA GLY A 67 -2.78 16.98 19.47
C GLY A 67 -1.43 16.28 19.36
N THR A 68 -1.09 15.65 18.22
CA THR A 68 0.20 14.96 18.04
C THR A 68 1.36 15.94 17.74
N GLY A 69 1.08 17.08 17.11
CA GLY A 69 2.05 18.02 16.59
C GLY A 69 2.53 17.68 15.16
N VAL A 70 1.88 16.71 14.49
CA VAL A 70 2.05 16.50 13.05
C VAL A 70 1.23 17.55 12.31
N GLU A 71 1.87 18.28 11.41
CA GLU A 71 1.22 19.19 10.48
C GLU A 71 0.75 18.43 9.25
N LEU A 72 -0.53 18.56 8.91
CA LEU A 72 -1.08 17.97 7.69
C LEU A 72 -1.03 19.01 6.56
N ARG A 73 -0.29 18.70 5.50
CA ARG A 73 -0.25 19.51 4.27
C ARG A 73 -1.02 18.77 3.17
N LEU A 74 -2.19 19.29 2.83
CA LEU A 74 -3.00 18.77 1.73
C LEU A 74 -2.46 19.28 0.40
N GLY A 75 -2.10 18.35 -0.48
CA GLY A 75 -1.59 18.64 -1.81
C GLY A 75 -0.98 17.40 -2.44
N LYS A 76 -0.84 17.45 -3.76
CA LYS A 76 -0.24 16.38 -4.56
C LYS A 76 1.27 16.62 -4.67
N VAL A 77 2.07 15.64 -4.28
CA VAL A 77 3.51 15.66 -4.54
C VAL A 77 3.73 15.53 -6.05
N THR A 78 4.44 16.48 -6.64
CA THR A 78 4.74 16.54 -8.07
C THR A 78 6.22 16.39 -8.38
N GLY A 79 7.11 16.66 -7.40
CA GLY A 79 8.55 16.53 -7.56
C GLY A 79 9.26 16.38 -6.23
N VAL A 80 10.44 15.81 -6.27
CA VAL A 80 11.40 15.72 -5.16
C VAL A 80 12.79 16.02 -5.72
N ASP A 81 13.48 16.96 -5.12
CA ASP A 81 14.89 17.25 -5.38
C ASP A 81 15.70 16.82 -4.16
N VAL A 82 16.29 15.64 -4.23
CA VAL A 82 17.01 15.04 -3.09
C VAL A 82 18.38 15.68 -2.88
N ASP A 83 18.96 16.30 -3.91
CA ASP A 83 20.25 16.98 -3.84
C ASP A 83 20.10 18.35 -3.17
N ARG A 84 18.97 19.03 -3.39
CA ARG A 84 18.61 20.29 -2.74
C ARG A 84 17.86 20.13 -1.43
N GLY A 85 17.36 18.92 -1.11
CA GLY A 85 16.54 18.67 0.06
C GLY A 85 15.16 19.35 -0.01
N THR A 86 14.50 19.33 -1.17
CA THR A 86 13.19 19.97 -1.37
C THR A 86 12.16 19.03 -1.97
N VAL A 87 10.88 19.31 -1.69
CA VAL A 87 9.72 18.61 -2.24
C VAL A 87 8.75 19.63 -2.82
N THR A 88 8.30 19.40 -4.06
CA THR A 88 7.28 20.22 -4.69
C THR A 88 5.89 19.64 -4.43
N VAL A 89 5.01 20.45 -3.83
CA VAL A 89 3.61 20.11 -3.53
C VAL A 89 2.69 21.04 -4.30
N LEU A 90 1.74 20.46 -5.03
CA LEU A 90 0.72 21.19 -5.77
C LEU A 90 -0.62 21.09 -5.04
N ASP A 91 -1.21 22.24 -4.74
CA ASP A 91 -2.57 22.36 -4.20
C ASP A 91 -3.40 23.38 -4.98
N ALA A 92 -4.56 23.81 -4.43
CA ALA A 92 -5.43 24.81 -5.04
C ALA A 92 -4.78 26.22 -5.14
N GLY A 93 -3.76 26.51 -4.32
CA GLY A 93 -3.00 27.78 -4.32
C GLY A 93 -1.82 27.78 -5.30
N GLY A 94 -1.50 26.65 -5.91
CA GLY A 94 -0.38 26.49 -6.83
C GLY A 94 0.70 25.53 -6.31
N ALA A 95 1.87 25.58 -6.95
CA ALA A 95 3.02 24.76 -6.55
C ALA A 95 3.85 25.47 -5.49
N GLU A 96 4.21 24.76 -4.43
CA GLU A 96 5.06 25.23 -3.33
C GLU A 96 6.24 24.27 -3.13
N GLU A 97 7.42 24.80 -2.86
CA GLU A 97 8.58 24.00 -2.43
C GLU A 97 8.66 23.97 -0.90
N LEU A 98 8.78 22.77 -0.34
CA LEU A 98 8.99 22.52 1.08
C LEU A 98 10.40 21.95 1.28
N GLU A 99 11.21 22.57 2.14
CA GLU A 99 12.54 22.08 2.51
C GLU A 99 12.48 21.05 3.64
N TYR A 100 13.37 20.06 3.59
CA TYR A 100 13.50 19.03 4.64
C TYR A 100 14.95 18.78 5.05
N ASP A 101 15.11 18.28 6.28
CA ASP A 101 16.37 17.73 6.79
C ASP A 101 16.31 16.17 6.83
N THR A 102 15.10 15.60 6.85
CA THR A 102 14.84 14.16 6.65
C THR A 102 13.57 13.96 5.83
N LEU A 103 13.66 13.14 4.79
CA LEU A 103 12.52 12.76 3.95
C LEU A 103 12.11 11.32 4.20
N VAL A 104 10.80 11.07 4.34
CA VAL A 104 10.22 9.73 4.30
C VAL A 104 9.34 9.60 3.05
N TYR A 105 9.80 8.85 2.09
CA TYR A 105 9.09 8.59 0.84
C TYR A 105 8.13 7.41 1.05
N ALA A 106 6.83 7.69 1.14
CA ALA A 106 5.77 6.71 1.40
C ALA A 106 4.59 6.87 0.43
N LEU A 107 4.84 7.32 -0.82
CA LEU A 107 3.79 7.56 -1.82
C LEU A 107 3.09 6.26 -2.29
N GLY A 108 3.61 5.10 -1.93
CA GLY A 108 3.00 3.81 -2.23
C GLY A 108 3.03 3.47 -3.72
N SER A 109 1.96 2.84 -4.19
CA SER A 109 1.78 2.42 -5.58
C SER A 109 0.38 2.77 -6.08
N GLY A 110 0.24 2.91 -7.39
CA GLY A 110 -1.03 2.94 -8.11
C GLY A 110 -1.31 1.62 -8.82
N TRP A 111 -2.36 1.59 -9.62
CA TRP A 111 -2.62 0.51 -10.55
C TRP A 111 -1.68 0.60 -11.75
N ASP A 112 -1.48 -0.52 -12.43
CA ASP A 112 -0.61 -0.66 -13.59
C ASP A 112 -1.40 -1.36 -14.71
N ASP A 113 -1.53 -0.74 -15.86
CA ASP A 113 -2.16 -1.33 -17.05
C ASP A 113 -1.27 -2.37 -17.74
N GLN A 114 -0.01 -2.44 -17.31
CA GLN A 114 1.03 -3.31 -17.87
C GLN A 114 1.25 -3.12 -19.38
N GLY A 115 0.87 -1.98 -19.92
CA GLY A 115 0.93 -1.69 -21.34
C GLY A 115 -0.06 -2.50 -22.19
N VAL A 116 -1.09 -3.09 -21.56
CA VAL A 116 -2.14 -3.84 -22.28
C VAL A 116 -3.10 -2.85 -22.95
N PRO A 117 -3.21 -2.86 -24.29
CA PRO A 117 -4.06 -1.94 -25.04
C PRO A 117 -5.50 -1.90 -24.55
N GLY A 118 -6.07 -0.71 -24.45
CA GLY A 118 -7.45 -0.45 -24.07
C GLY A 118 -7.74 -0.55 -22.57
N THR A 119 -6.76 -0.94 -21.75
CA THR A 119 -6.98 -1.09 -20.31
C THR A 119 -7.26 0.26 -19.64
N ALA A 120 -6.54 1.31 -20.02
CA ALA A 120 -6.73 2.65 -19.45
C ALA A 120 -8.10 3.24 -19.82
N GLU A 121 -8.65 2.91 -20.98
CA GLU A 121 -9.91 3.42 -21.51
C GLU A 121 -11.13 2.62 -21.06
N HIS A 122 -11.00 1.28 -20.93
CA HIS A 122 -12.14 0.38 -20.81
C HIS A 122 -12.18 -0.42 -19.50
N ALA A 123 -11.08 -0.42 -18.72
CA ALA A 123 -11.08 -1.16 -17.46
C ALA A 123 -11.27 -0.24 -16.24
N HIS A 124 -11.80 -0.82 -15.18
CA HIS A 124 -11.89 -0.22 -13.85
C HIS A 124 -10.82 -0.77 -12.93
N GLU A 125 -10.15 0.11 -12.18
CA GLU A 125 -9.19 -0.26 -11.14
C GLU A 125 -9.81 -0.12 -9.74
N ILE A 126 -9.26 -0.84 -8.78
CA ILE A 126 -9.63 -0.76 -7.35
C ILE A 126 -8.41 -0.49 -6.45
N ALA A 127 -7.37 0.10 -6.99
CA ALA A 127 -6.18 0.48 -6.21
C ALA A 127 -6.42 1.69 -5.32
N GLY A 128 -7.43 2.52 -5.63
CA GLY A 128 -7.78 3.73 -4.90
C GLY A 128 -9.29 3.95 -4.75
N ARG A 129 -9.64 4.94 -3.92
CA ARG A 129 -11.04 5.29 -3.65
C ARG A 129 -11.80 5.73 -4.91
N ALA A 130 -11.17 6.57 -5.73
CA ALA A 130 -11.80 7.09 -6.94
C ALA A 130 -12.15 5.97 -7.93
N GLY A 131 -11.22 5.02 -8.17
CA GLY A 131 -11.46 3.86 -9.02
C GLY A 131 -12.57 2.95 -8.48
N ALA A 132 -12.55 2.66 -7.18
CA ALA A 132 -13.60 1.86 -6.54
C ALA A 132 -14.98 2.48 -6.66
N LEU A 133 -15.11 3.81 -6.55
CA LEU A 133 -16.38 4.52 -6.73
C LEU A 133 -16.84 4.49 -8.18
N ARG A 134 -15.94 4.68 -9.17
CA ARG A 134 -16.29 4.53 -10.59
C ARG A 134 -16.77 3.11 -10.90
N LEU A 135 -16.10 2.10 -10.35
CA LEU A 135 -16.54 0.70 -10.52
C LEU A 135 -17.92 0.48 -9.89
N ARG A 136 -18.17 1.02 -8.68
CA ARG A 136 -19.49 0.97 -8.02
C ARG A 136 -20.61 1.52 -8.91
N GLU A 137 -20.39 2.67 -9.53
CA GLU A 137 -21.35 3.30 -10.44
C GLU A 137 -21.58 2.44 -11.69
N SER A 138 -20.52 1.84 -12.25
CA SER A 138 -20.65 0.98 -13.43
C SER A 138 -21.38 -0.31 -13.11
N LEU A 139 -21.06 -0.98 -11.99
CA LEU A 139 -21.78 -2.18 -11.55
C LEU A 139 -23.25 -1.91 -11.24
N ALA A 140 -23.59 -0.72 -10.73
CA ALA A 140 -24.98 -0.36 -10.42
C ALA A 140 -25.86 -0.17 -11.67
N ARG A 141 -25.24 0.11 -12.84
CA ARG A 141 -25.94 0.28 -14.13
C ARG A 141 -26.15 -1.01 -14.90
N LEU A 142 -25.55 -2.12 -14.47
CA LEU A 142 -25.67 -3.40 -15.13
C LEU A 142 -27.03 -4.05 -14.87
N ASP A 143 -27.65 -4.58 -15.93
CA ASP A 143 -28.80 -5.47 -15.86
C ASP A 143 -28.40 -6.90 -15.48
N ALA A 144 -29.36 -7.69 -15.02
CA ALA A 144 -29.16 -9.10 -14.70
C ALA A 144 -28.64 -9.89 -15.93
N GLY A 145 -27.71 -10.81 -15.69
CA GLY A 145 -27.07 -11.63 -16.72
C GLY A 145 -25.94 -10.92 -17.49
N GLN A 146 -25.66 -9.64 -17.19
CA GLN A 146 -24.53 -8.98 -17.86
C GLN A 146 -23.17 -9.48 -17.32
N PRO A 147 -22.17 -9.68 -18.23
CA PRO A 147 -20.90 -10.25 -17.86
C PRO A 147 -19.98 -9.22 -17.20
N VAL A 148 -19.34 -9.61 -16.09
CA VAL A 148 -18.27 -8.87 -15.42
C VAL A 148 -17.01 -9.73 -15.39
N VAL A 149 -15.92 -9.24 -15.96
CA VAL A 149 -14.64 -9.95 -15.98
C VAL A 149 -13.66 -9.29 -15.04
N VAL A 150 -13.18 -10.02 -14.02
CA VAL A 150 -12.07 -9.61 -13.18
C VAL A 150 -10.78 -10.20 -13.76
N VAL A 151 -9.85 -9.33 -14.14
CA VAL A 151 -8.54 -9.71 -14.70
C VAL A 151 -7.50 -9.71 -13.59
N GLY A 152 -6.93 -10.89 -13.31
CA GLY A 152 -5.88 -11.08 -12.32
C GLY A 152 -6.18 -12.15 -11.28
N GLY A 153 -5.39 -13.22 -11.23
CA GLY A 153 -5.49 -14.36 -10.29
C GLY A 153 -4.85 -14.14 -8.92
N GLY A 154 -4.39 -12.91 -8.60
CA GLY A 154 -3.79 -12.57 -7.30
C GLY A 154 -4.84 -12.31 -6.23
N LEU A 155 -4.37 -11.97 -4.99
CA LEU A 155 -5.27 -11.74 -3.84
C LEU A 155 -6.38 -10.72 -4.16
N THR A 156 -6.03 -9.60 -4.77
CA THR A 156 -6.97 -8.52 -5.10
C THR A 156 -8.06 -8.99 -6.06
N GLY A 157 -7.71 -9.77 -7.09
CA GLY A 157 -8.68 -10.30 -8.05
C GLY A 157 -9.62 -11.33 -7.42
N LEU A 158 -9.10 -12.22 -6.57
CA LEU A 158 -9.93 -13.19 -5.84
C LEU A 158 -10.93 -12.49 -4.92
N GLU A 159 -10.48 -11.45 -4.19
CA GLU A 159 -11.33 -10.64 -3.31
C GLU A 159 -12.39 -9.87 -4.12
N ALA A 160 -12.00 -9.24 -5.23
CA ALA A 160 -12.93 -8.50 -6.09
C ALA A 160 -13.99 -9.40 -6.73
N ALA A 161 -13.58 -10.51 -7.34
CA ALA A 161 -14.50 -11.43 -7.99
C ALA A 161 -15.55 -12.01 -7.02
N THR A 162 -15.11 -12.43 -5.83
CA THR A 162 -16.00 -13.00 -4.82
C THR A 162 -16.91 -11.96 -4.18
N GLU A 163 -16.44 -10.75 -3.96
CA GLU A 163 -17.25 -9.67 -3.40
C GLU A 163 -18.32 -9.19 -4.40
N ILE A 164 -17.96 -9.08 -5.71
CA ILE A 164 -18.92 -8.71 -6.77
C ILE A 164 -19.99 -9.80 -6.90
N ALA A 165 -19.59 -11.08 -7.00
CA ALA A 165 -20.54 -12.18 -7.15
C ALA A 165 -21.47 -12.35 -5.93
N GLU A 166 -20.99 -12.08 -4.71
CA GLU A 166 -21.81 -12.12 -3.50
C GLU A 166 -22.80 -10.94 -3.44
N ALA A 167 -22.34 -9.73 -3.85
CA ALA A 167 -23.17 -8.52 -3.81
C ALA A 167 -24.17 -8.43 -4.97
N ARG A 168 -23.83 -8.98 -6.14
CA ARG A 168 -24.62 -8.97 -7.37
C ARG A 168 -24.72 -10.40 -7.94
N PRO A 169 -25.47 -11.30 -7.26
CA PRO A 169 -25.64 -12.69 -7.70
C PRO A 169 -26.44 -12.84 -9.00
N ASP A 170 -26.98 -11.75 -9.50
CA ASP A 170 -27.68 -11.63 -10.77
C ASP A 170 -26.74 -11.40 -11.97
N LEU A 171 -25.46 -11.11 -11.74
CA LEU A 171 -24.46 -10.87 -12.80
C LEU A 171 -23.66 -12.15 -13.12
N ASP A 172 -23.19 -12.25 -14.35
CA ASP A 172 -22.28 -13.32 -14.80
C ASP A 172 -20.82 -12.94 -14.50
N VAL A 173 -20.33 -13.30 -13.32
CA VAL A 173 -18.95 -12.94 -12.91
C VAL A 173 -17.96 -13.99 -13.37
N ALA A 174 -16.88 -13.53 -14.02
CA ALA A 174 -15.75 -14.36 -14.43
C ALA A 174 -14.43 -13.81 -13.89
N LEU A 175 -13.47 -14.72 -13.66
CA LEU A 175 -12.08 -14.40 -13.35
C LEU A 175 -11.17 -14.88 -14.49
N ALA A 176 -10.39 -13.98 -15.08
CA ALA A 176 -9.33 -14.32 -16.04
C ALA A 176 -7.97 -14.31 -15.31
N ALA A 177 -7.33 -15.47 -15.17
CA ALA A 177 -6.07 -15.66 -14.50
C ALA A 177 -5.00 -16.16 -15.49
N ARG A 178 -3.84 -15.50 -15.53
CA ARG A 178 -2.69 -15.92 -16.35
C ARG A 178 -2.16 -17.32 -16.01
N GLY A 179 -2.25 -17.70 -14.74
CA GLY A 179 -1.89 -19.05 -14.25
C GLY A 179 -3.12 -19.85 -13.84
N GLY A 180 -2.93 -20.87 -13.02
CA GLY A 180 -4.01 -21.62 -12.40
C GLY A 180 -4.66 -20.87 -11.23
N LEU A 181 -5.91 -21.15 -10.93
CA LEU A 181 -6.63 -20.56 -9.80
C LEU A 181 -5.98 -20.90 -8.46
N GLY A 182 -5.29 -19.92 -7.89
CA GLY A 182 -4.63 -20.08 -6.60
C GLY A 182 -3.44 -21.04 -6.63
N ASP A 183 -2.71 -21.16 -7.76
CA ASP A 183 -1.54 -22.02 -7.94
C ASP A 183 -0.41 -21.77 -6.92
N TRP A 184 -0.39 -20.59 -6.31
CA TRP A 184 0.52 -20.20 -5.24
C TRP A 184 0.04 -20.59 -3.82
N LEU A 185 -1.18 -21.15 -3.68
CA LEU A 185 -1.74 -21.61 -2.41
C LEU A 185 -1.41 -23.07 -2.11
N SER A 186 -1.63 -23.48 -0.86
CA SER A 186 -1.60 -24.90 -0.51
C SER A 186 -2.75 -25.69 -1.18
N PRO A 187 -2.62 -27.02 -1.35
CA PRO A 187 -3.73 -27.83 -1.89
C PRO A 187 -5.04 -27.70 -1.11
N LYS A 188 -4.98 -27.42 0.21
CA LYS A 188 -6.16 -27.14 1.03
C LYS A 188 -6.77 -25.79 0.66
N GLY A 189 -5.94 -24.77 0.47
CA GLY A 189 -6.36 -23.44 0.03
C GLY A 189 -7.04 -23.47 -1.33
N VAL A 190 -6.41 -24.11 -2.32
CA VAL A 190 -6.98 -24.25 -3.68
C VAL A 190 -8.33 -24.95 -3.66
N ARG A 191 -8.48 -26.08 -2.93
CA ARG A 191 -9.77 -26.78 -2.84
C ARG A 191 -10.86 -25.91 -2.24
N HIS A 192 -10.54 -25.12 -1.19
CA HIS A 192 -11.50 -24.22 -0.58
C HIS A 192 -11.88 -23.09 -1.54
N LEU A 193 -10.90 -22.49 -2.20
CA LEU A 193 -11.08 -21.44 -3.20
C LEU A 193 -12.02 -21.90 -4.33
N ARG A 194 -11.74 -23.06 -4.96
CA ARG A 194 -12.58 -23.64 -6.01
C ARG A 194 -14.02 -23.92 -5.52
N LYS A 195 -14.17 -24.40 -4.27
CA LYS A 195 -15.49 -24.62 -3.66
C LYS A 195 -16.27 -23.32 -3.53
N VAL A 196 -15.63 -22.23 -3.07
CA VAL A 196 -16.31 -20.94 -2.89
C VAL A 196 -16.65 -20.33 -4.25
N PHE A 197 -15.75 -20.39 -5.23
CA PHE A 197 -15.99 -19.90 -6.59
C PHE A 197 -17.17 -20.64 -7.24
N GLY A 198 -17.22 -21.97 -7.13
CA GLY A 198 -18.35 -22.77 -7.63
C GLY A 198 -19.68 -22.45 -6.92
N LYS A 199 -19.64 -22.17 -5.59
CA LYS A 199 -20.82 -21.77 -4.83
C LYS A 199 -21.37 -20.41 -5.24
N LEU A 200 -20.48 -19.47 -5.61
CA LEU A 200 -20.81 -18.12 -6.05
C LEU A 200 -21.10 -18.05 -7.56
N GLY A 201 -21.00 -19.16 -8.30
CA GLY A 201 -21.23 -19.19 -9.74
C GLY A 201 -20.16 -18.49 -10.57
N ILE A 202 -18.96 -18.27 -10.02
CA ILE A 202 -17.87 -17.56 -10.71
C ILE A 202 -17.22 -18.47 -11.75
N THR A 203 -17.25 -18.06 -13.01
CA THR A 203 -16.53 -18.73 -14.11
C THR A 203 -15.03 -18.40 -14.01
N VAL A 204 -14.17 -19.42 -14.15
CA VAL A 204 -12.71 -19.23 -14.09
C VAL A 204 -12.07 -19.59 -15.42
N HIS A 205 -11.42 -18.61 -16.02
CA HIS A 205 -10.55 -18.78 -17.19
C HIS A 205 -9.11 -18.88 -16.70
N GLU A 206 -8.60 -20.10 -16.56
CA GLU A 206 -7.21 -20.36 -16.23
C GLU A 206 -6.33 -20.28 -17.49
N GLN A 207 -5.05 -19.99 -17.33
CA GLN A 207 -4.10 -19.80 -18.43
C GLN A 207 -4.52 -18.68 -19.41
N ALA A 208 -5.35 -17.77 -18.95
CA ALA A 208 -5.93 -16.68 -19.71
C ALA A 208 -5.13 -15.40 -19.50
N ALA A 209 -4.02 -15.25 -20.22
CA ALA A 209 -3.24 -14.02 -20.25
C ALA A 209 -3.96 -12.98 -21.13
N VAL A 210 -4.60 -11.98 -20.53
CA VAL A 210 -5.29 -10.91 -21.26
C VAL A 210 -4.27 -10.02 -21.95
N THR A 211 -4.47 -9.78 -23.25
CA THR A 211 -3.59 -9.01 -24.14
C THR A 211 -4.26 -7.77 -24.74
N ALA A 212 -5.59 -7.66 -24.62
CA ALA A 212 -6.32 -6.45 -24.98
C ALA A 212 -7.62 -6.34 -24.17
N VAL A 213 -8.04 -5.11 -23.92
CA VAL A 213 -9.31 -4.78 -23.26
C VAL A 213 -10.11 -3.90 -24.20
N GLU A 214 -11.35 -4.29 -24.46
CA GLU A 214 -12.28 -3.55 -25.30
C GLU A 214 -13.51 -3.14 -24.46
N ALA A 215 -14.40 -2.37 -25.04
CA ALA A 215 -15.58 -1.87 -24.33
C ALA A 215 -16.56 -2.98 -23.88
N ASP A 216 -16.57 -4.12 -24.58
CA ASP A 216 -17.53 -5.22 -24.38
C ASP A 216 -16.88 -6.60 -24.20
N ARG A 217 -15.54 -6.69 -24.17
CA ARG A 217 -14.81 -7.95 -24.03
C ARG A 217 -13.35 -7.75 -23.61
N VAL A 218 -12.73 -8.84 -23.20
CA VAL A 218 -11.27 -8.95 -23.10
C VAL A 218 -10.77 -10.06 -24.03
N THR A 219 -9.59 -9.85 -24.65
CA THR A 219 -8.95 -10.83 -25.52
C THR A 219 -7.72 -11.41 -24.85
N THR A 220 -7.54 -12.71 -24.91
CA THR A 220 -6.42 -13.44 -24.33
C THR A 220 -5.35 -13.79 -25.37
N ALA A 221 -4.16 -14.18 -24.92
CA ALA A 221 -3.01 -14.45 -25.79
C ALA A 221 -3.22 -15.60 -26.78
N ASP A 222 -4.12 -16.53 -26.51
CA ASP A 222 -4.52 -17.62 -27.40
C ASP A 222 -5.64 -17.20 -28.39
N GLY A 223 -6.05 -15.93 -28.37
CA GLY A 223 -7.11 -15.38 -29.22
C GLY A 223 -8.54 -15.59 -28.70
N THR A 224 -8.70 -16.16 -27.50
CA THR A 224 -10.03 -16.33 -26.92
C THR A 224 -10.60 -14.95 -26.53
N SER A 225 -11.86 -14.71 -26.92
CA SER A 225 -12.61 -13.52 -26.54
C SER A 225 -13.57 -13.85 -25.40
N ILE A 226 -13.46 -13.12 -24.29
CA ILE A 226 -14.30 -13.26 -23.10
C ILE A 226 -15.20 -12.02 -23.03
N PRO A 227 -16.54 -12.15 -23.15
CA PRO A 227 -17.47 -11.02 -23.05
C PRO A 227 -17.38 -10.34 -21.68
N ALA A 228 -17.40 -9.00 -21.66
CA ALA A 228 -17.29 -8.19 -20.46
C ALA A 228 -18.01 -6.85 -20.64
N ALA A 229 -19.19 -6.68 -20.05
CA ALA A 229 -19.85 -5.38 -19.96
C ALA A 229 -19.10 -4.45 -18.98
N VAL A 230 -18.40 -5.03 -18.00
CA VAL A 230 -17.46 -4.35 -17.11
C VAL A 230 -16.21 -5.20 -16.93
N THR A 231 -15.05 -4.60 -17.19
CA THR A 231 -13.75 -5.21 -16.90
C THR A 231 -13.15 -4.59 -15.66
N VAL A 232 -12.76 -5.43 -14.67
CA VAL A 232 -12.08 -5.01 -13.44
C VAL A 232 -10.62 -5.44 -13.50
N TRP A 233 -9.71 -4.47 -13.56
CA TRP A 233 -8.27 -4.73 -13.68
C TRP A 233 -7.61 -4.78 -12.32
N THR A 234 -7.05 -5.93 -11.95
CA THR A 234 -6.41 -6.17 -10.65
C THR A 234 -4.98 -6.68 -10.76
N THR A 235 -4.39 -6.60 -11.96
CA THR A 235 -3.03 -7.05 -12.22
C THR A 235 -2.05 -5.89 -12.10
N GLY A 236 -0.95 -6.13 -11.38
CA GLY A 236 0.15 -5.17 -11.28
C GLY A 236 -0.09 -3.96 -10.38
N PHE A 237 1.01 -3.51 -9.80
CA PHE A 237 1.12 -2.24 -9.10
C PHE A 237 2.35 -1.51 -9.63
N ALA A 238 2.20 -0.22 -9.95
CA ALA A 238 3.29 0.65 -10.33
C ALA A 238 3.54 1.67 -9.22
N VAL A 239 4.81 1.90 -8.86
CA VAL A 239 5.19 3.01 -8.00
C VAL A 239 5.15 4.31 -8.78
N HIS A 240 4.99 5.43 -8.08
CA HIS A 240 5.01 6.74 -8.71
C HIS A 240 6.36 7.03 -9.36
N PRO A 241 6.42 7.61 -10.57
CA PRO A 241 7.66 7.84 -11.31
C PRO A 241 8.56 8.91 -10.70
N ILE A 242 8.10 9.64 -9.69
CA ILE A 242 8.81 10.76 -9.04
C ILE A 242 10.20 10.33 -8.55
N ALA A 243 10.32 9.18 -7.87
CA ALA A 243 11.62 8.69 -7.40
C ALA A 243 12.60 8.39 -8.55
N LYS A 244 12.09 7.87 -9.66
CA LYS A 244 12.90 7.58 -10.86
C LYS A 244 13.42 8.84 -11.57
N ALA A 245 12.78 9.98 -11.34
CA ALA A 245 13.21 11.28 -11.87
C ALA A 245 14.22 12.00 -10.98
N THR A 246 14.72 11.36 -9.93
CA THR A 246 15.74 11.89 -8.99
C THR A 246 17.09 11.18 -9.14
N THR A 247 18.09 11.59 -8.36
CA THR A 247 19.38 10.89 -8.23
C THR A 247 19.35 9.73 -7.23
N LEU A 248 18.18 9.36 -6.69
CA LEU A 248 18.01 8.17 -5.84
C LEU A 248 18.31 6.88 -6.62
N GLU A 249 19.00 5.95 -5.97
CA GLU A 249 19.11 4.59 -6.50
C GLU A 249 17.75 3.89 -6.46
N VAL A 250 17.24 3.54 -7.63
CA VAL A 250 15.96 2.87 -7.80
C VAL A 250 16.11 1.60 -8.64
N THR A 251 15.19 0.66 -8.45
CA THR A 251 15.08 -0.52 -9.32
C THR A 251 14.50 -0.15 -10.70
N ASP A 252 14.55 -1.08 -11.66
CA ASP A 252 13.90 -0.91 -12.97
C ASP A 252 12.40 -0.59 -12.85
N THR A 253 11.75 -1.12 -11.80
CA THR A 253 10.34 -0.86 -11.46
C THR A 253 10.13 0.45 -10.71
N GLY A 254 11.19 1.23 -10.41
CA GLY A 254 11.12 2.55 -9.78
C GLY A 254 11.06 2.54 -8.25
N GLN A 255 11.22 1.39 -7.59
CA GLN A 255 11.30 1.31 -6.13
C GLN A 255 12.65 1.80 -5.64
N ILE A 256 12.66 2.63 -4.59
CA ILE A 256 13.88 3.16 -3.97
C ILE A 256 14.62 2.02 -3.24
N VAL A 257 15.89 1.82 -3.54
CA VAL A 257 16.73 0.83 -2.88
C VAL A 257 17.09 1.31 -1.48
N VAL A 258 16.80 0.50 -0.46
CA VAL A 258 17.01 0.84 0.94
C VAL A 258 17.82 -0.22 1.68
N ASP A 259 18.52 0.23 2.73
CA ASP A 259 19.18 -0.66 3.68
C ASP A 259 18.19 -1.32 4.67
N GLY A 260 18.70 -2.16 5.56
CA GLY A 260 17.88 -2.83 6.60
C GLY A 260 17.20 -1.87 7.58
N THR A 261 17.50 -0.58 7.58
CA THR A 261 16.84 0.46 8.39
C THR A 261 15.88 1.34 7.59
N MET A 262 15.58 0.95 6.36
CA MET A 262 14.73 1.67 5.39
C MET A 262 15.35 2.98 4.90
N ARG A 263 16.63 3.22 5.12
CA ARG A 263 17.36 4.37 4.63
C ARG A 263 17.81 4.12 3.19
N SER A 264 17.67 5.12 2.32
CA SER A 264 18.19 5.04 0.95
C SER A 264 19.69 4.74 0.95
N VAL A 265 20.12 3.86 0.06
CA VAL A 265 21.55 3.52 -0.07
C VAL A 265 22.36 4.62 -0.76
N SER A 266 21.70 5.50 -1.51
CA SER A 266 22.33 6.61 -2.24
C SER A 266 22.26 7.96 -1.50
N HIS A 267 21.22 8.21 -0.69
CA HIS A 267 20.98 9.49 -0.02
C HIS A 267 20.66 9.30 1.46
N PRO A 268 21.56 9.71 2.36
CA PRO A 268 21.45 9.41 3.79
C PRO A 268 20.29 10.10 4.51
N ASP A 269 19.72 11.15 3.97
CA ASP A 269 18.61 11.90 4.56
C ASP A 269 17.25 11.45 4.06
N VAL A 270 17.22 10.44 3.15
CA VAL A 270 16.03 9.88 2.56
C VAL A 270 15.77 8.47 3.07
N TYR A 271 14.53 8.21 3.47
CA TYR A 271 14.01 6.90 3.84
C TYR A 271 12.86 6.55 2.90
N ALA A 272 12.68 5.27 2.59
CA ALA A 272 11.52 4.82 1.82
C ALA A 272 10.85 3.63 2.51
N VAL A 273 9.51 3.61 2.47
CA VAL A 273 8.69 2.58 3.13
C VAL A 273 7.50 2.13 2.28
N GLY A 274 7.01 0.94 2.55
CA GLY A 274 5.86 0.37 1.83
C GLY A 274 6.20 0.02 0.39
N ASP A 275 5.22 0.16 -0.51
CA ASP A 275 5.35 -0.28 -1.90
C ASP A 275 6.43 0.48 -2.68
N ALA A 276 6.74 1.72 -2.27
CA ALA A 276 7.76 2.55 -2.89
C ALA A 276 9.20 2.12 -2.59
N ALA A 277 9.40 1.23 -1.61
CA ALA A 277 10.72 0.78 -1.17
C ALA A 277 11.07 -0.61 -1.70
N ARG A 278 12.28 -0.80 -2.20
CA ARG A 278 12.88 -2.11 -2.46
C ARG A 278 13.58 -2.60 -1.21
N VAL A 279 12.84 -3.37 -0.41
CA VAL A 279 13.33 -3.95 0.84
C VAL A 279 13.71 -5.40 0.62
N THR A 280 14.93 -5.77 1.03
CA THR A 280 15.37 -7.18 1.02
C THR A 280 14.80 -7.90 2.24
N GLY A 281 14.08 -8.97 1.99
CA GLY A 281 13.50 -9.86 3.00
C GLY A 281 14.25 -11.18 3.16
N PRO A 282 13.66 -12.17 3.83
CA PRO A 282 14.25 -13.50 4.02
C PRO A 282 14.60 -14.19 2.71
N GLY A 283 15.80 -14.79 2.67
CA GLY A 283 16.32 -15.48 1.48
C GLY A 283 16.73 -14.54 0.35
N ASP A 284 17.10 -13.29 0.70
CA ASP A 284 17.54 -12.24 -0.22
C ASP A 284 16.49 -11.89 -1.30
N LYS A 285 15.22 -12.18 -1.00
CA LYS A 285 14.10 -11.86 -1.88
C LYS A 285 13.49 -10.51 -1.54
N PRO A 286 12.97 -9.75 -2.53
CA PRO A 286 12.25 -8.54 -2.25
C PRO A 286 10.96 -8.83 -1.49
N LEU A 287 10.61 -7.95 -0.56
CA LEU A 287 9.28 -7.97 0.05
C LEU A 287 8.21 -7.60 -0.98
N ARG A 288 7.04 -8.26 -0.88
CA ARG A 288 5.88 -7.91 -1.74
C ARG A 288 5.36 -6.53 -1.43
N MET A 289 4.81 -5.85 -2.43
CA MET A 289 3.96 -4.68 -2.25
C MET A 289 2.68 -5.10 -1.53
N SER A 290 2.62 -4.87 -0.22
CA SER A 290 1.47 -5.24 0.62
C SER A 290 1.50 -4.52 1.97
N CYS A 291 0.36 -4.36 2.62
CA CYS A 291 0.32 -3.83 3.99
C CYS A 291 1.04 -4.75 5.00
N ALA A 292 1.13 -6.05 4.73
CA ALA A 292 1.81 -7.02 5.60
C ALA A 292 3.32 -6.75 5.69
N SER A 293 3.96 -6.30 4.61
CA SER A 293 5.36 -5.85 4.58
C SER A 293 5.49 -4.37 4.93
N GLY A 294 4.55 -3.54 4.47
CA GLY A 294 4.61 -2.08 4.65
C GLY A 294 4.56 -1.64 6.12
N VAL A 295 3.68 -2.20 6.94
CA VAL A 295 3.55 -1.80 8.35
C VAL A 295 4.84 -2.04 9.16
N PRO A 296 5.48 -3.23 9.11
CA PRO A 296 6.77 -3.44 9.78
C PRO A 296 7.88 -2.51 9.26
N THR A 297 7.96 -2.23 7.95
CA THR A 297 8.95 -1.30 7.41
C THR A 297 8.73 0.12 7.90
N ALA A 298 7.47 0.55 8.07
CA ALA A 298 7.14 1.86 8.63
C ALA A 298 7.59 1.99 10.10
N TRP A 299 7.39 0.95 10.92
CA TRP A 299 7.90 0.93 12.29
C TRP A 299 9.41 1.02 12.32
N GLN A 300 10.08 0.23 11.49
CA GLN A 300 11.55 0.18 11.44
C GLN A 300 12.15 1.50 11.00
N ALA A 301 11.60 2.14 9.96
CA ALA A 301 12.02 3.47 9.51
C ALA A 301 11.87 4.52 10.62
N ALA A 302 10.69 4.60 11.24
CA ALA A 302 10.45 5.58 12.30
C ALA A 302 11.39 5.37 13.50
N ASP A 303 11.65 4.11 13.87
CA ASP A 303 12.55 3.77 14.95
C ASP A 303 14.02 4.07 14.59
N ALA A 304 14.42 3.85 13.34
CA ALA A 304 15.76 4.16 12.85
C ALA A 304 16.00 5.67 12.78
N ILE A 305 15.05 6.45 12.27
CA ILE A 305 15.13 7.92 12.24
C ILE A 305 15.24 8.45 13.67
N ALA A 306 14.34 8.02 14.56
CA ALA A 306 14.39 8.45 15.96
C ALA A 306 15.70 8.06 16.66
N ALA A 307 16.22 6.86 16.40
CA ALA A 307 17.51 6.41 16.95
C ALA A 307 18.67 7.27 16.48
N ARG A 308 18.74 7.57 15.17
CA ARG A 308 19.81 8.43 14.63
C ARG A 308 19.77 9.84 15.18
N LEU A 309 18.58 10.44 15.27
CA LEU A 309 18.43 11.80 15.79
C LEU A 309 18.67 11.90 17.29
N THR A 310 18.56 10.82 18.05
CA THR A 310 18.67 10.83 19.53
C THR A 310 19.84 10.03 20.08
N GLY A 311 20.76 9.52 19.20
CA GLY A 311 21.88 8.66 19.60
C GLY A 311 21.45 7.30 20.16
N GLY A 312 20.25 6.82 19.79
CA GLY A 312 19.73 5.54 20.24
C GLY A 312 20.28 4.35 19.42
N LYS A 313 20.00 3.14 19.89
CA LYS A 313 20.31 1.91 19.15
C LYS A 313 19.40 1.79 17.93
N LEU A 314 19.96 1.50 16.78
CA LEU A 314 19.21 1.22 15.55
C LEU A 314 18.36 -0.06 15.72
N PRO A 315 17.16 -0.09 15.15
CA PRO A 315 16.36 -1.32 15.14
C PRO A 315 17.05 -2.39 14.28
N ASP A 316 16.96 -3.63 14.74
CA ASP A 316 17.41 -4.83 14.03
C ASP A 316 16.32 -5.89 14.18
N VAL A 317 15.19 -5.67 13.50
CA VAL A 317 14.06 -6.59 13.56
C VAL A 317 13.91 -7.27 12.20
N PRO A 318 14.07 -8.60 12.14
CA PRO A 318 13.94 -9.31 10.87
C PRO A 318 12.51 -9.23 10.34
N LEU A 319 12.38 -8.76 9.10
CA LEU A 319 11.12 -8.72 8.38
C LEU A 319 10.79 -10.14 7.89
N ARG A 320 9.59 -10.63 8.17
CA ARG A 320 9.15 -11.98 7.77
C ARG A 320 7.64 -12.04 7.56
N TYR A 321 7.21 -12.97 6.73
CA TYR A 321 5.80 -13.29 6.56
C TYR A 321 5.34 -14.37 7.53
N PHE A 322 4.04 -14.43 7.79
CA PHE A 322 3.38 -15.45 8.61
C PHE A 322 2.18 -16.05 7.89
N ASN A 323 1.41 -15.22 7.21
CA ASN A 323 0.22 -15.64 6.48
C ASN A 323 -0.13 -14.66 5.36
N GLN A 324 -1.01 -15.12 4.49
CA GLN A 324 -1.71 -14.32 3.49
C GLN A 324 -3.20 -14.43 3.77
N CYS A 325 -3.87 -13.29 3.94
CA CYS A 325 -5.28 -13.23 4.32
C CYS A 325 -6.11 -12.83 3.10
N ILE A 326 -7.06 -13.66 2.71
CA ILE A 326 -7.92 -13.48 1.54
C ILE A 326 -9.37 -13.47 1.99
N SER A 327 -10.09 -12.41 1.66
CA SER A 327 -11.55 -12.37 1.75
C SER A 327 -12.16 -13.10 0.55
N LEU A 328 -13.17 -13.91 0.78
CA LEU A 328 -13.90 -14.62 -0.28
C LEU A 328 -15.39 -14.30 -0.16
N GLY A 329 -15.75 -13.01 -0.27
CA GLY A 329 -17.00 -12.45 0.15
C GLY A 329 -17.05 -12.20 1.66
N ARG A 330 -18.23 -11.90 2.22
CA ARG A 330 -18.40 -11.48 3.63
C ARG A 330 -18.40 -12.63 4.63
N ARG A 331 -18.73 -13.84 4.20
CA ARG A 331 -18.94 -15.00 5.07
C ARG A 331 -17.88 -16.08 4.94
N GLU A 332 -17.04 -16.00 3.93
CA GLU A 332 -15.98 -16.95 3.65
C GLU A 332 -14.62 -16.24 3.60
N GLY A 333 -13.57 -16.97 3.92
CA GLY A 333 -12.21 -16.47 3.87
C GLY A 333 -11.18 -17.59 3.80
N LEU A 334 -9.97 -17.21 3.48
CA LEU A 334 -8.83 -18.12 3.43
C LEU A 334 -7.61 -17.42 4.04
N ILE A 335 -7.05 -17.99 5.09
CA ILE A 335 -5.78 -17.60 5.67
C ILE A 335 -4.78 -18.68 5.30
N GLN A 336 -3.94 -18.40 4.33
CA GLN A 336 -2.84 -19.29 3.94
C GLN A 336 -1.64 -18.99 4.84
N TYR A 337 -1.22 -19.97 5.66
CA TYR A 337 0.04 -19.82 6.40
C TYR A 337 1.21 -19.98 5.44
N VAL A 338 2.27 -19.21 5.69
CA VAL A 338 3.46 -19.17 4.84
C VAL A 338 4.74 -19.26 5.67
N THR A 339 5.83 -19.64 5.03
CA THR A 339 7.18 -19.52 5.58
C THR A 339 7.61 -18.06 5.70
N ALA A 340 8.72 -17.81 6.38
CA ALA A 340 9.27 -16.46 6.52
C ALA A 340 9.53 -15.78 5.16
N ASP A 341 9.86 -16.55 4.11
CA ASP A 341 10.10 -16.12 2.73
C ASP A 341 8.86 -16.28 1.82
N ASP A 342 7.66 -16.29 2.42
CA ASP A 342 6.35 -16.21 1.74
C ASP A 342 5.94 -17.44 0.90
N ARG A 343 6.49 -18.61 1.15
CA ARG A 343 6.04 -19.86 0.49
C ARG A 343 4.91 -20.50 1.26
N ALA A 344 3.85 -20.91 0.56
CA ALA A 344 2.71 -21.57 1.18
C ALA A 344 3.10 -22.86 1.91
N VAL A 345 2.69 -23.00 3.16
CA VAL A 345 2.76 -24.27 3.89
C VAL A 345 1.43 -25.03 3.76
N ARG A 346 1.41 -26.32 4.11
CA ARG A 346 0.18 -27.16 3.97
C ARG A 346 -1.00 -26.67 4.80
N ALA A 347 -0.73 -25.94 5.90
CA ALA A 347 -1.76 -25.43 6.81
C ALA A 347 -2.47 -24.20 6.23
N ALA A 348 -3.78 -24.19 6.31
CA ALA A 348 -4.62 -23.03 6.01
C ALA A 348 -5.84 -23.03 6.91
N LEU A 349 -6.30 -21.84 7.34
CA LEU A 349 -7.60 -21.62 7.97
C LEU A 349 -8.59 -21.20 6.88
N THR A 350 -9.80 -21.77 6.87
CA THR A 350 -10.80 -21.54 5.83
C THR A 350 -12.18 -21.30 6.42
N GLY A 351 -13.08 -20.77 5.63
CA GLY A 351 -14.47 -20.58 6.01
C GLY A 351 -14.72 -19.34 6.87
N ARG A 352 -15.79 -19.37 7.66
CA ARG A 352 -16.24 -18.22 8.45
C ARG A 352 -15.19 -17.74 9.48
N LEU A 353 -14.44 -18.64 10.10
CA LEU A 353 -13.38 -18.24 11.04
C LEU A 353 -12.27 -17.47 10.33
N ALA A 354 -11.92 -17.86 9.10
CA ALA A 354 -10.96 -17.11 8.31
C ALA A 354 -11.49 -15.72 7.91
N ALA A 355 -12.78 -15.59 7.59
CA ALA A 355 -13.41 -14.30 7.33
C ALA A 355 -13.34 -13.37 8.55
N VAL A 356 -13.66 -13.88 9.75
CA VAL A 356 -13.54 -13.13 11.01
C VAL A 356 -12.09 -12.70 11.26
N TYR A 357 -11.15 -13.62 11.07
CA TYR A 357 -9.71 -13.32 11.22
C TYR A 357 -9.27 -12.20 10.28
N LYS A 358 -9.63 -12.30 8.98
CA LYS A 358 -9.32 -11.25 7.98
C LYS A 358 -9.91 -9.90 8.39
N GLU A 359 -11.16 -9.88 8.84
CA GLU A 359 -11.82 -8.65 9.30
C GLU A 359 -11.09 -8.03 10.49
N LEU A 360 -10.65 -8.83 11.46
CA LEU A 360 -9.84 -8.37 12.59
C LEU A 360 -8.49 -7.81 12.15
N VAL A 361 -7.82 -8.44 11.18
CA VAL A 361 -6.57 -7.94 10.60
C VAL A 361 -6.79 -6.59 9.92
N CYS A 362 -7.83 -6.43 9.11
CA CYS A 362 -8.14 -5.16 8.45
C CYS A 362 -8.46 -4.05 9.47
N LYS A 363 -9.28 -4.34 10.49
CA LYS A 363 -9.59 -3.40 11.57
C LYS A 363 -8.35 -3.05 12.38
N GLY A 364 -7.52 -4.05 12.70
CA GLY A 364 -6.28 -3.86 13.43
C GLY A 364 -5.28 -3.00 12.66
N ALA A 365 -5.15 -3.19 11.34
CA ALA A 365 -4.30 -2.36 10.50
C ALA A 365 -4.76 -0.90 10.49
N ALA A 366 -6.06 -0.64 10.28
CA ALA A 366 -6.62 0.71 10.30
C ALA A 366 -6.52 1.36 11.70
N TRP A 367 -6.74 0.59 12.78
CA TRP A 367 -6.56 1.06 14.14
C TRP A 367 -5.08 1.38 14.43
N GLY A 368 -4.15 0.57 13.95
CA GLY A 368 -2.71 0.76 14.11
C GLY A 368 -2.18 2.03 13.47
N VAL A 369 -2.82 2.51 12.38
CA VAL A 369 -2.47 3.80 11.76
C VAL A 369 -2.75 4.96 12.73
N ALA A 370 -3.90 4.95 13.41
CA ALA A 370 -4.24 5.97 14.41
C ALA A 370 -3.52 5.76 15.76
N ASN A 371 -2.97 4.54 16.00
CA ASN A 371 -2.32 4.15 17.25
C ASN A 371 -0.93 3.54 16.99
N PRO A 372 0.03 4.31 16.45
CA PRO A 372 1.29 3.77 15.91
C PRO A 372 2.31 3.29 16.96
N LEU A 373 1.96 3.34 18.25
CA LEU A 373 2.86 2.96 19.36
C LEU A 373 2.53 1.63 20.04
N ILE A 374 1.81 0.75 19.40
CA ILE A 374 1.48 -0.55 20.03
C ILE A 374 2.74 -1.21 20.57
N GLY A 375 2.76 -1.43 21.90
CA GLY A 375 3.82 -2.15 22.58
C GLY A 375 5.14 -1.38 22.82
N MET A 376 5.16 -0.06 22.70
CA MET A 376 6.37 0.75 22.84
C MET A 376 6.29 1.77 24.00
N PRO A 377 7.40 2.04 24.71
CA PRO A 377 7.43 3.11 25.70
C PRO A 377 7.26 4.48 25.03
N THR A 378 6.43 5.33 25.65
CA THR A 378 5.96 6.61 25.08
C THR A 378 6.84 7.81 25.40
N ARG A 379 8.05 7.60 25.95
CA ARG A 379 8.93 8.73 26.33
C ARG A 379 9.50 9.41 25.09
N ARG A 380 9.14 10.68 24.89
CA ARG A 380 9.75 11.54 23.88
C ARG A 380 11.21 11.83 24.25
N ARG A 381 12.10 11.70 23.28
CA ARG A 381 13.52 11.94 23.43
C ARG A 381 13.91 13.27 22.76
N ARG A 382 14.90 13.96 23.32
CA ARG A 382 15.50 15.13 22.70
C ARG A 382 16.43 14.73 21.55
N VAL A 383 16.41 15.53 20.49
CA VAL A 383 17.36 15.41 19.38
C VAL A 383 18.74 15.85 19.86
N LEU A 384 19.78 15.10 19.49
CA LEU A 384 21.16 15.50 19.76
C LEU A 384 21.44 16.78 18.97
N ARG A 385 21.89 17.82 19.67
CA ARG A 385 22.42 19.00 19.02
C ARG A 385 23.87 18.73 18.64
N GLU A 386 24.25 18.94 17.39
CA GLU A 386 25.67 19.02 17.08
C GLU A 386 26.31 20.09 17.98
N PRO A 387 27.47 19.81 18.60
CA PRO A 387 28.19 20.85 19.32
C PRO A 387 28.47 22.01 18.36
N ALA A 388 28.06 23.22 18.75
CA ALA A 388 28.38 24.41 17.97
C ALA A 388 29.88 24.39 17.60
N PRO A 389 30.25 24.67 16.33
CA PRO A 389 31.65 24.71 15.96
C PRO A 389 32.38 25.62 16.96
N ALA A 390 33.43 25.06 17.59
CA ALA A 390 34.22 25.77 18.60
C ALA A 390 34.65 27.10 17.98
N GLY A 391 34.02 28.19 18.47
CA GLY A 391 34.24 29.52 17.95
C GLY A 391 35.73 29.81 17.92
N ALA A 392 36.20 30.31 16.78
CA ALA A 392 37.51 30.92 16.69
C ALA A 392 37.64 31.94 17.82
N ARG A 393 38.43 31.59 18.83
CA ARG A 393 38.82 32.57 19.87
C ARG A 393 39.50 33.70 19.11
N SER A 394 38.87 34.84 19.01
CA SER A 394 39.51 36.09 18.61
C SER A 394 40.74 36.28 19.48
N ALA A 395 41.89 36.05 18.92
CA ALA A 395 43.12 36.57 19.48
C ALA A 395 43.10 38.09 19.27
N VAL A 396 42.64 38.80 20.29
CA VAL A 396 43.00 40.22 20.47
C VAL A 396 44.09 40.22 21.50
N GLY A 397 45.31 40.41 20.99
CA GLY A 397 46.46 40.83 21.77
C GLY A 397 46.66 42.32 21.65
#